data_30fd88214256a49b43d4a1aaaaeded20
#
_entry.id   30fd88214256a49b43d4a1aaaaeded20
#
_cell.length_a   1.000
_cell.length_b   1.000
_cell.length_c   1.000
_cell.angle_alpha   90.00
_cell.angle_beta   90.00
_cell.angle_gamma   90.00
#
_symmetry.space_group_name_H-M   'P 1'
#
loop_
_entity.id
_entity.type
_entity.pdbx_description
1 polymer ?
#
loop_
_entity_poly.entity_id
_entity_poly.type
_entity_poly.pdbx_seq_one_letter_code
_entity_poly.pdbx_strand_id
1 'polypeptide(L)'
;MVAWFSAGGGVDAPLPAEFLQARTKQECEALLPPAFAALRTAMRLRGADTLPDPVADPAKAPAAALDLGDCTMPFVLLKKGDKPANGWPLYLCLHGGGGNDKAEGPHGWSVNTREWEAQKRLFERVYQAPGLYFIPRMADDRRGRWWFAHNQRAFDEVIRKAILFEDVDPDRVYLMGISEGGYGAIRFAGNRPDRFAATGGMAAAEPLGTSPPENMRNVAMRIDIGEKDSMFDRIGLARRMGERLAELRQADPAGYDFAVNVQAGRGHGIDYSLTPKWLADKVRSTRPNVVNWRIVPFDGQVELRHYWLGLRSRPEETPVVVRAEWSGNRLSIDARHEHRGEDGETELLPVKVGRLRVLVDDELADLGAPIELVVNGRARGDVKVGRTLLTLLQTLLERWDPRGAFTAEFEVDLGEG
;
A
#
# COMPACT_ATOMS: atom_id res chain seq x y z
N MET A 1 -20.93 -0.66 -18.41
CA MET A 1 -19.81 -0.32 -17.51
C MET A 1 -20.02 1.01 -16.78
N VAL A 2 -20.22 2.16 -17.43
CA VAL A 2 -20.38 3.47 -16.73
C VAL A 2 -21.51 3.42 -15.70
N ALA A 3 -22.69 2.98 -16.08
CA ALA A 3 -23.85 2.88 -15.16
C ALA A 3 -23.55 1.96 -13.95
N TRP A 4 -22.86 0.85 -14.17
CA TRP A 4 -22.48 -0.07 -13.12
C TRP A 4 -21.48 0.56 -12.13
N PHE A 5 -20.46 1.25 -12.63
CA PHE A 5 -19.53 1.99 -11.77
C PHE A 5 -20.20 3.16 -11.04
N SER A 6 -21.13 3.87 -11.71
CA SER A 6 -21.89 4.96 -11.09
C SER A 6 -22.79 4.49 -9.94
N ALA A 7 -23.28 3.25 -10.02
CA ALA A 7 -24.03 2.59 -8.95
C ALA A 7 -23.11 2.00 -7.84
N GLY A 8 -21.80 2.21 -7.91
CA GLY A 8 -20.87 1.71 -6.91
C GLY A 8 -20.44 0.26 -7.11
N GLY A 9 -20.62 -0.30 -8.30
CA GLY A 9 -20.23 -1.67 -8.60
C GLY A 9 -21.12 -2.73 -7.91
N GLY A 10 -22.29 -2.30 -7.52
CA GLY A 10 -22.96 -2.69 -6.40
C GLY A 10 -23.81 -3.93 -6.35
N VAL A 11 -24.07 -4.17 -5.14
CA VAL A 11 -24.96 -5.18 -4.55
C VAL A 11 -26.42 -4.93 -4.97
N ASP A 12 -26.79 -3.71 -5.35
CA ASP A 12 -28.17 -3.28 -5.61
C ASP A 12 -28.52 -3.12 -7.10
N ALA A 13 -27.55 -3.19 -8.02
CA ALA A 13 -27.83 -3.13 -9.45
C ALA A 13 -27.83 -4.55 -10.04
N PRO A 14 -28.82 -4.92 -10.86
CA PRO A 14 -28.82 -6.22 -11.52
C PRO A 14 -27.56 -6.35 -12.39
N LEU A 15 -26.76 -7.40 -12.12
CA LEU A 15 -25.56 -7.71 -12.90
C LEU A 15 -25.97 -8.09 -14.32
N PRO A 16 -25.50 -7.40 -15.36
CA PRO A 16 -25.71 -7.85 -16.74
C PRO A 16 -25.11 -9.24 -16.91
N ALA A 17 -25.88 -10.16 -17.50
CA ALA A 17 -25.45 -11.55 -17.71
C ALA A 17 -24.11 -11.63 -18.50
N GLU A 18 -23.85 -10.67 -19.37
CA GLU A 18 -22.63 -10.54 -20.13
C GLU A 18 -21.37 -10.33 -19.26
N PHE A 19 -21.52 -9.82 -18.01
CA PHE A 19 -20.37 -9.62 -17.10
C PHE A 19 -19.86 -10.95 -16.52
N LEU A 20 -20.74 -11.95 -16.45
CA LEU A 20 -20.43 -13.29 -15.93
C LEU A 20 -19.94 -14.25 -17.03
N GLN A 21 -20.06 -13.90 -18.30
CA GLN A 21 -19.64 -14.75 -19.39
C GLN A 21 -18.10 -14.95 -19.36
N ALA A 22 -17.71 -16.19 -19.63
CA ALA A 22 -16.28 -16.52 -19.80
C ALA A 22 -15.67 -15.73 -20.96
N ARG A 23 -14.48 -15.23 -20.76
CA ARG A 23 -13.71 -14.43 -21.71
C ARG A 23 -12.39 -15.08 -22.06
N THR A 24 -11.90 -14.79 -23.26
CA THR A 24 -10.52 -15.08 -23.63
C THR A 24 -9.56 -14.06 -23.01
N LYS A 25 -8.27 -14.38 -22.99
CA LYS A 25 -7.21 -13.45 -22.58
C LYS A 25 -7.27 -12.16 -23.39
N GLN A 26 -7.33 -12.27 -24.71
CA GLN A 26 -7.36 -11.12 -25.63
C GLN A 26 -8.57 -10.22 -25.40
N GLU A 27 -9.74 -10.80 -25.14
CA GLU A 27 -10.94 -10.01 -24.80
C GLU A 27 -10.76 -9.23 -23.50
N CYS A 28 -10.17 -9.83 -22.46
CA CYS A 28 -9.91 -9.15 -21.20
C CYS A 28 -8.88 -8.02 -21.36
N GLU A 29 -7.80 -8.26 -22.10
CA GLU A 29 -6.80 -7.24 -22.41
C GLU A 29 -7.42 -6.06 -23.19
N ALA A 30 -8.29 -6.35 -24.19
CA ALA A 30 -8.99 -5.33 -24.95
C ALA A 30 -10.04 -4.56 -24.14
N LEU A 31 -10.60 -5.17 -23.09
CA LEU A 31 -11.63 -4.56 -22.24
C LEU A 31 -11.06 -3.65 -21.15
N LEU A 32 -9.80 -3.82 -20.73
CA LEU A 32 -9.22 -3.03 -19.64
C LEU A 32 -9.16 -1.52 -19.92
N PRO A 33 -8.67 -1.02 -21.08
CA PRO A 33 -8.66 0.41 -21.36
C PRO A 33 -10.05 1.05 -21.37
N PRO A 34 -11.08 0.51 -22.08
CA PRO A 34 -12.44 1.05 -22.02
C PRO A 34 -13.08 0.94 -20.65
N ALA A 35 -12.78 -0.10 -19.84
CA ALA A 35 -13.25 -0.21 -18.47
C ALA A 35 -12.67 0.90 -17.57
N PHE A 36 -11.39 1.19 -17.72
CA PHE A 36 -10.75 2.29 -16.99
C PHE A 36 -11.30 3.66 -17.39
N ALA A 37 -11.54 3.88 -18.69
CA ALA A 37 -12.21 5.10 -19.18
C ALA A 37 -13.65 5.22 -18.64
N ALA A 38 -14.39 4.10 -18.59
CA ALA A 38 -15.74 4.06 -18.01
C ALA A 38 -15.74 4.36 -16.51
N LEU A 39 -14.77 3.84 -15.76
CA LEU A 39 -14.58 4.17 -14.34
C LEU A 39 -14.33 5.67 -14.16
N ARG A 40 -13.43 6.27 -14.94
CA ARG A 40 -13.14 7.71 -14.92
C ARG A 40 -14.40 8.55 -15.13
N THR A 41 -15.20 8.19 -16.15
CA THR A 41 -16.46 8.86 -16.42
C THR A 41 -17.45 8.72 -15.26
N ALA A 42 -17.61 7.51 -14.74
CA ALA A 42 -18.53 7.24 -13.64
C ALA A 42 -18.15 8.01 -12.36
N MET A 43 -16.85 8.07 -12.04
CA MET A 43 -16.39 8.80 -10.84
C MET A 43 -16.61 10.30 -10.98
N ARG A 44 -16.43 10.88 -12.17
CA ARG A 44 -16.80 12.30 -12.43
C ARG A 44 -18.30 12.53 -12.24
N LEU A 45 -19.15 11.63 -12.74
CA LEU A 45 -20.61 11.73 -12.56
C LEU A 45 -21.04 11.62 -11.09
N ARG A 46 -20.25 10.93 -10.26
CA ARG A 46 -20.46 10.85 -8.80
C ARG A 46 -19.91 12.04 -8.03
N GLY A 47 -19.38 13.05 -8.72
CA GLY A 47 -18.79 14.22 -8.08
C GLY A 47 -17.41 13.96 -7.47
N ALA A 48 -16.69 12.92 -7.93
CA ALA A 48 -15.30 12.77 -7.54
C ALA A 48 -14.49 13.90 -8.20
N ASP A 49 -14.11 14.87 -7.39
CA ASP A 49 -13.29 15.99 -7.82
C ASP A 49 -11.88 15.52 -8.18
N THR A 50 -11.30 16.14 -9.18
CA THR A 50 -9.89 16.04 -9.49
C THR A 50 -9.06 16.62 -8.34
N LEU A 51 -7.79 16.24 -8.28
CA LEU A 51 -6.85 16.96 -7.43
C LEU A 51 -6.60 18.36 -8.02
N PRO A 52 -6.18 19.34 -7.20
CA PRO A 52 -5.82 20.67 -7.73
C PRO A 52 -4.65 20.55 -8.71
N ASP A 53 -4.58 21.45 -9.68
CA ASP A 53 -3.48 21.50 -10.64
C ASP A 53 -2.12 21.59 -9.92
N PRO A 54 -1.18 20.67 -10.17
CA PRO A 54 0.10 20.68 -9.49
C PRO A 54 0.98 21.85 -9.96
N VAL A 55 1.57 22.58 -9.02
CA VAL A 55 2.45 23.74 -9.28
C VAL A 55 3.89 23.46 -8.86
N ALA A 56 4.85 24.16 -9.50
CA ALA A 56 6.26 23.97 -9.17
C ALA A 56 6.70 24.77 -7.93
N ASP A 57 6.01 25.88 -7.63
CA ASP A 57 6.33 26.80 -6.54
C ASP A 57 5.32 26.58 -5.39
N PRO A 58 5.76 26.10 -4.21
CA PRO A 58 4.87 25.89 -3.07
C PRO A 58 4.12 27.14 -2.61
N ALA A 59 4.70 28.33 -2.80
CA ALA A 59 4.06 29.59 -2.43
C ALA A 59 2.85 29.93 -3.32
N LYS A 60 2.76 29.31 -4.51
CA LYS A 60 1.65 29.46 -5.46
C LYS A 60 0.65 28.31 -5.41
N ALA A 61 0.89 27.32 -4.55
CA ALA A 61 -0.02 26.21 -4.43
C ALA A 61 -1.39 26.66 -3.91
N PRO A 62 -2.50 26.27 -4.56
CA PRO A 62 -3.82 26.57 -4.06
C PRO A 62 -4.03 25.88 -2.71
N ALA A 63 -4.78 26.56 -1.83
CA ALA A 63 -5.26 25.91 -0.61
C ALA A 63 -6.21 24.78 -0.99
N ALA A 64 -5.89 23.58 -0.57
CA ALA A 64 -6.69 22.38 -0.81
C ALA A 64 -6.79 21.53 0.45
N ALA A 65 -7.88 20.78 0.59
CA ALA A 65 -8.06 19.84 1.67
C ALA A 65 -8.89 18.64 1.19
N LEU A 66 -8.60 17.48 1.73
CA LEU A 66 -9.46 16.30 1.61
C LEU A 66 -10.50 16.35 2.74
N ASP A 67 -11.75 16.10 2.40
CA ASP A 67 -12.81 15.85 3.36
C ASP A 67 -12.79 14.37 3.76
N LEU A 68 -12.55 14.09 5.04
CA LEU A 68 -12.49 12.73 5.59
C LEU A 68 -13.73 12.39 6.42
N GLY A 69 -14.74 13.29 6.39
CA GLY A 69 -16.00 13.18 7.09
C GLY A 69 -15.96 13.80 8.50
N ASP A 70 -15.13 13.27 9.38
CA ASP A 70 -14.95 13.75 10.76
C ASP A 70 -13.82 14.79 10.92
N CYS A 71 -12.97 14.93 9.93
CA CYS A 71 -11.89 15.90 9.87
C CYS A 71 -11.52 16.24 8.42
N THR A 72 -10.65 17.23 8.24
CA THR A 72 -10.13 17.61 6.93
C THR A 72 -8.61 17.51 6.93
N MET A 73 -8.03 17.10 5.80
CA MET A 73 -6.58 17.03 5.62
C MET A 73 -6.14 18.12 4.65
N PRO A 74 -5.60 19.25 5.11
CA PRO A 74 -5.00 20.25 4.23
C PRO A 74 -3.78 19.65 3.52
N PHE A 75 -3.58 20.02 2.27
CA PHE A 75 -2.42 19.59 1.50
C PHE A 75 -2.03 20.57 0.42
N VAL A 76 -0.83 20.41 -0.12
CA VAL A 76 -0.40 20.98 -1.39
C VAL A 76 0.00 19.86 -2.34
N LEU A 77 -0.33 20.04 -3.63
CA LEU A 77 0.13 19.16 -4.70
C LEU A 77 1.14 19.93 -5.56
N LEU A 78 2.37 19.44 -5.53
CA LEU A 78 3.49 20.10 -6.21
C LEU A 78 4.01 19.20 -7.34
N LYS A 79 4.68 19.79 -8.34
CA LYS A 79 5.33 19.06 -9.42
C LYS A 79 6.77 19.47 -9.58
N LYS A 80 7.62 18.52 -9.95
CA LYS A 80 9.03 18.75 -10.27
C LYS A 80 9.42 18.01 -11.55
N GLY A 81 10.19 18.68 -12.40
CA GLY A 81 10.64 18.12 -13.67
C GLY A 81 9.54 17.93 -14.71
N ASP A 82 9.83 17.15 -15.73
CA ASP A 82 8.92 16.83 -16.82
C ASP A 82 8.23 15.49 -16.58
N LYS A 83 7.00 15.36 -17.09
CA LYS A 83 6.24 14.13 -17.01
C LYS A 83 6.88 13.03 -17.87
N PRO A 84 7.27 11.88 -17.27
CA PRO A 84 7.72 10.72 -18.02
C PRO A 84 6.65 10.16 -18.97
N ALA A 85 7.06 9.41 -20.00
CA ALA A 85 6.15 8.82 -20.97
C ALA A 85 5.10 7.87 -20.35
N ASN A 86 5.45 7.19 -19.26
CA ASN A 86 4.56 6.25 -18.55
C ASN A 86 3.66 6.90 -17.51
N GLY A 87 3.66 8.24 -17.41
CA GLY A 87 2.93 8.96 -16.38
C GLY A 87 3.82 9.49 -15.24
N TRP A 88 3.22 10.27 -14.34
CA TRP A 88 3.93 10.87 -13.24
C TRP A 88 4.25 9.86 -12.13
N PRO A 89 5.48 9.81 -11.59
CA PRO A 89 5.70 9.28 -10.25
C PRO A 89 4.94 10.11 -9.21
N LEU A 90 4.39 9.47 -8.18
CA LEU A 90 3.71 10.16 -7.07
C LEU A 90 4.46 9.92 -5.76
N TYR A 91 4.83 10.99 -5.07
CA TYR A 91 5.47 10.97 -3.76
C TYR A 91 4.50 11.50 -2.70
N LEU A 92 4.11 10.67 -1.73
CA LEU A 92 3.41 11.09 -0.52
C LEU A 92 4.47 11.44 0.53
N CYS A 93 4.51 12.71 0.96
CA CYS A 93 5.59 13.26 1.79
C CYS A 93 5.07 13.67 3.17
N LEU A 94 5.24 12.81 4.17
CA LEU A 94 4.70 12.98 5.50
C LEU A 94 5.64 13.80 6.39
N HIS A 95 5.11 14.84 7.03
CA HIS A 95 5.89 15.70 7.92
C HIS A 95 6.09 15.08 9.32
N GLY A 96 7.03 15.62 10.08
CA GLY A 96 7.26 15.31 11.49
C GLY A 96 6.16 15.86 12.42
N GLY A 97 6.40 15.84 13.71
CA GLY A 97 5.45 16.32 14.73
C GLY A 97 4.71 15.17 15.40
N GLY A 98 3.40 15.04 15.17
CA GLY A 98 2.60 13.94 15.74
C GLY A 98 1.26 14.41 16.32
N GLY A 99 0.89 13.87 17.50
CA GLY A 99 -0.34 14.22 18.22
C GLY A 99 -0.11 15.09 19.44
N ASN A 100 -1.11 15.94 19.74
CA ASN A 100 -1.23 16.70 20.96
C ASN A 100 -2.71 16.78 21.37
N ASP A 101 -3.09 16.00 22.36
CA ASP A 101 -4.48 15.91 22.86
C ASP A 101 -5.01 17.23 23.43
N LYS A 102 -4.10 18.17 23.75
CA LYS A 102 -4.41 19.52 24.25
C LYS A 102 -4.51 20.57 23.13
N ALA A 103 -4.41 20.20 21.86
CA ALA A 103 -4.51 21.15 20.77
C ALA A 103 -5.92 21.77 20.70
N GLU A 104 -5.96 23.06 20.44
CA GLU A 104 -7.21 23.83 20.24
C GLU A 104 -7.82 23.52 18.86
N GLY A 105 -8.38 22.33 18.69
CA GLY A 105 -8.98 21.88 17.44
C GLY A 105 -8.03 21.08 16.55
N PRO A 106 -8.52 20.65 15.36
CA PRO A 106 -7.80 19.70 14.52
C PRO A 106 -6.51 20.24 13.90
N HIS A 107 -6.37 21.57 13.80
CA HIS A 107 -5.19 22.22 13.22
C HIS A 107 -4.57 23.28 14.16
N GLY A 108 -4.83 23.18 15.46
CA GLY A 108 -4.40 24.15 16.46
C GLY A 108 -2.98 23.99 16.98
N TRP A 109 -2.27 22.90 16.66
CA TRP A 109 -0.92 22.67 17.14
C TRP A 109 0.14 23.20 16.16
N SER A 110 0.81 24.28 16.59
CA SER A 110 1.82 24.99 15.77
C SER A 110 3.01 24.12 15.35
N VAL A 111 3.30 23.04 16.08
CA VAL A 111 4.38 22.11 15.70
C VAL A 111 4.07 21.45 14.37
N ASN A 112 2.89 20.88 14.17
CA ASN A 112 2.51 20.26 12.91
C ASN A 112 2.48 21.25 11.75
N THR A 113 2.07 22.49 12.00
CA THR A 113 2.13 23.56 10.98
C THR A 113 3.58 23.85 10.59
N ARG A 114 4.49 23.99 11.56
CA ARG A 114 5.92 24.24 11.30
C ARG A 114 6.59 23.07 10.55
N GLU A 115 6.26 21.85 10.91
CA GLU A 115 6.79 20.65 10.27
C GLU A 115 6.26 20.49 8.83
N TRP A 116 4.98 20.84 8.60
CA TRP A 116 4.41 20.90 7.25
C TRP A 116 5.12 21.92 6.37
N GLU A 117 5.36 23.13 6.89
CA GLU A 117 6.15 24.16 6.19
C GLU A 117 7.61 23.70 5.95
N ALA A 118 8.19 22.95 6.88
CA ALA A 118 9.51 22.37 6.69
C ALA A 118 9.52 21.34 5.53
N GLN A 119 8.47 20.52 5.41
CA GLN A 119 8.34 19.54 4.33
C GLN A 119 8.23 20.23 2.94
N LYS A 120 7.50 21.34 2.85
CA LYS A 120 7.45 22.16 1.62
C LYS A 120 8.83 22.75 1.25
N ARG A 121 9.61 23.22 2.24
CA ARG A 121 10.99 23.69 2.01
C ARG A 121 11.93 22.57 1.56
N LEU A 122 11.74 21.34 2.04
CA LEU A 122 12.51 20.19 1.57
C LEU A 122 12.20 19.85 0.11
N PHE A 123 10.92 19.94 -0.29
CA PHE A 123 10.57 19.81 -1.70
C PHE A 123 11.34 20.81 -2.57
N GLU A 124 11.38 22.07 -2.18
CA GLU A 124 12.07 23.11 -2.94
C GLU A 124 13.57 22.83 -3.09
N ARG A 125 14.23 22.50 -1.98
CA ARG A 125 15.70 22.54 -1.86
C ARG A 125 16.37 21.16 -1.96
N VAL A 126 15.66 20.10 -1.58
CA VAL A 126 16.28 18.79 -1.34
C VAL A 126 15.75 17.71 -2.28
N TYR A 127 14.41 17.66 -2.50
CA TYR A 127 13.83 16.62 -3.35
C TYR A 127 14.01 16.97 -4.83
N GLN A 128 14.76 16.13 -5.58
CA GLN A 128 15.14 16.43 -6.96
C GLN A 128 14.48 15.49 -7.99
N ALA A 129 13.93 14.37 -7.57
CA ALA A 129 13.32 13.41 -8.48
C ALA A 129 12.10 14.02 -9.21
N PRO A 130 11.98 13.82 -10.54
CA PRO A 130 10.77 14.24 -11.26
C PRO A 130 9.52 13.53 -10.71
N GLY A 131 8.41 14.24 -10.58
CA GLY A 131 7.16 13.65 -10.09
C GLY A 131 6.18 14.65 -9.51
N LEU A 132 5.03 14.13 -9.10
CA LEU A 132 4.05 14.83 -8.28
C LEU A 132 4.35 14.56 -6.80
N TYR A 133 4.25 15.60 -5.99
CA TYR A 133 4.52 15.56 -4.55
C TYR A 133 3.27 15.99 -3.80
N PHE A 134 2.60 15.02 -3.20
CA PHE A 134 1.52 15.27 -2.25
C PHE A 134 2.11 15.50 -0.88
N ILE A 135 1.98 16.72 -0.37
CA ILE A 135 2.52 17.13 0.94
C ILE A 135 1.33 17.48 1.84
N PRO A 136 0.80 16.51 2.60
CA PRO A 136 -0.32 16.72 3.51
C PRO A 136 0.13 17.39 4.81
N ARG A 137 -0.81 18.10 5.45
CA ARG A 137 -0.78 18.43 6.87
C ARG A 137 -1.56 17.38 7.66
N MET A 138 -1.11 17.04 8.87
CA MET A 138 -1.85 16.14 9.76
C MET A 138 -3.31 16.56 9.86
N ALA A 139 -4.23 15.64 9.63
CA ALA A 139 -5.65 15.91 9.52
C ALA A 139 -6.29 16.32 10.86
N ASP A 140 -5.82 15.75 11.97
CA ASP A 140 -6.26 16.14 13.32
C ASP A 140 -5.08 16.08 14.29
N ASP A 141 -4.63 17.24 14.74
CA ASP A 141 -3.51 17.36 15.69
C ASP A 141 -3.77 16.66 17.03
N ARG A 142 -5.01 16.56 17.46
CA ARG A 142 -5.38 15.93 18.73
C ARG A 142 -5.22 14.41 18.70
N ARG A 143 -5.45 13.81 17.54
CA ARG A 143 -5.39 12.37 17.27
C ARG A 143 -4.05 11.95 16.66
N GLY A 144 -3.38 12.84 16.02
CA GLY A 144 -2.18 12.82 15.21
C GLY A 144 -1.31 11.58 15.20
N ARG A 145 -1.55 10.66 14.31
CA ARG A 145 -0.64 9.59 13.88
C ARG A 145 -0.93 9.28 12.42
N TRP A 146 0.11 9.25 11.59
CA TRP A 146 -0.06 9.05 10.16
C TRP A 146 -0.71 7.71 9.78
N TRP A 147 -0.56 6.68 10.63
CA TRP A 147 -1.15 5.36 10.39
C TRP A 147 -2.60 5.21 10.87
N PHE A 148 -3.22 6.22 11.43
CA PHE A 148 -4.63 6.16 11.82
C PHE A 148 -5.57 6.07 10.61
N ALA A 149 -6.70 5.39 10.79
CA ALA A 149 -7.61 5.01 9.71
C ALA A 149 -8.07 6.18 8.83
N HIS A 150 -8.27 7.38 9.40
CA HIS A 150 -8.63 8.56 8.60
C HIS A 150 -7.51 8.97 7.63
N ASN A 151 -6.24 8.91 8.05
CA ASN A 151 -5.10 9.18 7.16
C ASN A 151 -4.92 8.07 6.12
N GLN A 152 -5.17 6.81 6.49
CA GLN A 152 -5.15 5.69 5.52
C GLN A 152 -6.18 5.93 4.40
N ARG A 153 -7.41 6.36 4.74
CA ARG A 153 -8.44 6.72 3.74
C ARG A 153 -8.02 7.88 2.86
N ALA A 154 -7.39 8.92 3.45
CA ALA A 154 -6.86 10.06 2.70
C ALA A 154 -5.83 9.63 1.65
N PHE A 155 -4.87 8.77 2.03
CA PHE A 155 -3.85 8.30 1.11
C PHE A 155 -4.44 7.43 0.00
N ASP A 156 -5.39 6.55 0.32
CA ASP A 156 -6.13 5.79 -0.70
C ASP A 156 -6.87 6.69 -1.68
N GLU A 157 -7.52 7.73 -1.19
CA GLU A 157 -8.24 8.69 -2.04
C GLU A 157 -7.29 9.44 -2.97
N VAL A 158 -6.18 9.96 -2.45
CA VAL A 158 -5.18 10.67 -3.26
C VAL A 158 -4.58 9.77 -4.32
N ILE A 159 -4.15 8.55 -3.97
CA ILE A 159 -3.58 7.60 -4.92
C ILE A 159 -4.59 7.27 -6.03
N ARG A 160 -5.85 6.98 -5.67
CA ARG A 160 -6.92 6.69 -6.62
C ARG A 160 -7.18 7.86 -7.58
N LYS A 161 -7.32 9.07 -7.04
CA LYS A 161 -7.54 10.30 -7.85
C LYS A 161 -6.36 10.59 -8.75
N ALA A 162 -5.14 10.47 -8.23
CA ALA A 162 -3.92 10.73 -8.99
C ALA A 162 -3.75 9.75 -10.16
N ILE A 163 -4.02 8.45 -9.96
CA ILE A 163 -4.01 7.46 -11.04
C ILE A 163 -5.13 7.73 -12.05
N LEU A 164 -6.33 8.03 -11.58
CA LEU A 164 -7.49 8.13 -12.46
C LEU A 164 -7.53 9.44 -13.26
N PHE A 165 -7.06 10.56 -12.67
CA PHE A 165 -7.25 11.90 -13.23
C PHE A 165 -5.97 12.65 -13.61
N GLU A 166 -4.82 12.34 -12.91
CA GLU A 166 -3.58 13.11 -13.06
C GLU A 166 -2.50 12.37 -13.85
N ASP A 167 -2.85 11.25 -14.48
CA ASP A 167 -1.91 10.44 -15.27
C ASP A 167 -0.68 9.99 -14.45
N VAL A 168 -0.92 9.57 -13.22
CA VAL A 168 0.10 8.95 -12.38
C VAL A 168 0.33 7.51 -12.79
N ASP A 169 1.61 7.12 -12.91
CA ASP A 169 2.01 5.72 -13.08
C ASP A 169 1.75 4.95 -11.77
N PRO A 170 0.78 4.00 -11.75
CA PRO A 170 0.44 3.27 -10.52
C PRO A 170 1.61 2.45 -9.96
N ASP A 171 2.60 2.12 -10.79
CA ASP A 171 3.77 1.35 -10.35
C ASP A 171 4.92 2.24 -9.83
N ARG A 172 4.70 3.56 -9.75
CA ARG A 172 5.64 4.55 -9.22
C ARG A 172 5.03 5.45 -8.15
N VAL A 173 4.32 4.84 -7.21
CA VAL A 173 3.79 5.51 -6.03
C VAL A 173 4.72 5.26 -4.85
N TYR A 174 5.19 6.32 -4.21
CA TYR A 174 6.16 6.29 -3.12
C TYR A 174 5.59 6.96 -1.87
N LEU A 175 5.93 6.41 -0.71
CA LEU A 175 5.59 7.00 0.58
C LEU A 175 6.89 7.29 1.34
N MET A 176 7.11 8.53 1.74
CA MET A 176 8.26 8.90 2.56
C MET A 176 7.86 9.87 3.66
N GLY A 177 8.61 9.88 4.74
CA GLY A 177 8.33 10.79 5.83
C GLY A 177 9.47 10.96 6.80
N ILE A 178 9.39 12.03 7.60
CA ILE A 178 10.41 12.41 8.58
C ILE A 178 9.82 12.27 9.97
N SER A 179 10.58 11.70 10.92
CA SER A 179 10.19 11.56 12.31
C SER A 179 8.82 10.87 12.43
N GLU A 180 7.76 11.55 12.88
CA GLU A 180 6.41 10.99 12.91
C GLU A 180 5.93 10.50 11.53
N GLY A 181 6.26 11.24 10.46
CA GLY A 181 6.01 10.81 9.08
C GLY A 181 6.82 9.57 8.68
N GLY A 182 8.02 9.44 9.20
CA GLY A 182 8.88 8.27 9.00
C GLY A 182 8.33 7.01 9.66
N TYR A 183 7.78 7.13 10.89
CA TYR A 183 7.06 6.03 11.52
C TYR A 183 5.89 5.57 10.65
N GLY A 184 5.09 6.52 10.14
CA GLY A 184 4.02 6.22 9.21
C GLY A 184 4.52 5.45 8.00
N ALA A 185 5.54 5.94 7.31
CA ALA A 185 6.08 5.32 6.09
C ALA A 185 6.54 3.87 6.32
N ILE A 186 7.21 3.58 7.45
CA ILE A 186 7.67 2.23 7.79
C ILE A 186 6.47 1.32 8.13
N ARG A 187 5.48 1.82 8.88
CA ARG A 187 4.27 1.04 9.19
C ARG A 187 3.46 0.68 7.95
N PHE A 188 3.34 1.59 6.99
CA PHE A 188 2.68 1.32 5.72
C PHE A 188 3.43 0.26 4.90
N ALA A 189 4.78 0.23 4.93
CA ALA A 189 5.56 -0.84 4.30
C ALA A 189 5.20 -2.23 4.82
N GLY A 190 5.03 -2.39 6.13
CA GLY A 190 4.69 -3.66 6.75
C GLY A 190 3.21 -4.04 6.68
N ASN A 191 2.30 -3.07 6.49
CA ASN A 191 0.87 -3.36 6.55
C ASN A 191 0.14 -3.20 5.20
N ARG A 192 0.62 -2.33 4.30
CA ARG A 192 0.02 -2.03 2.99
C ARG A 192 1.06 -1.98 1.86
N PRO A 193 1.97 -2.98 1.74
CA PRO A 193 3.10 -2.91 0.82
C PRO A 193 2.68 -2.85 -0.66
N ASP A 194 1.56 -3.46 -1.01
CA ASP A 194 1.05 -3.54 -2.38
C ASP A 194 0.52 -2.21 -2.96
N ARG A 195 0.53 -1.14 -2.12
CA ARG A 195 0.15 0.21 -2.55
C ARG A 195 1.33 1.02 -3.11
N PHE A 196 2.56 0.62 -2.80
CA PHE A 196 3.76 1.41 -3.05
C PHE A 196 4.82 0.64 -3.83
N ALA A 197 5.56 1.37 -4.66
CA ALA A 197 6.80 0.88 -5.24
C ALA A 197 7.91 0.80 -4.17
N ALA A 198 7.94 1.81 -3.32
CA ALA A 198 8.87 1.85 -2.20
C ALA A 198 8.37 2.79 -1.09
N THR A 199 8.88 2.57 0.13
CA THR A 199 8.67 3.46 1.27
C THR A 199 10.00 3.90 1.89
N GLY A 200 10.01 5.09 2.50
CA GLY A 200 11.21 5.65 3.12
C GLY A 200 10.95 6.34 4.45
N GLY A 201 11.50 5.78 5.53
CA GLY A 201 11.49 6.39 6.86
C GLY A 201 12.77 7.18 7.11
N MET A 202 12.65 8.46 7.43
CA MET A 202 13.77 9.35 7.73
C MET A 202 13.71 9.78 9.19
N ALA A 203 14.82 9.63 9.93
CA ALA A 203 14.90 9.91 11.36
C ALA A 203 13.80 9.21 12.18
N ALA A 204 13.50 7.96 11.82
CA ALA A 204 12.45 7.14 12.42
C ALA A 204 12.80 5.66 12.30
N ALA A 205 12.22 4.85 13.19
CA ALA A 205 12.21 3.38 13.11
C ALA A 205 11.04 2.82 13.90
N GLU A 206 10.58 1.62 13.55
CA GLU A 206 9.42 0.97 14.16
C GLU A 206 9.77 -0.40 14.73
N PRO A 207 9.08 -0.83 15.79
CA PRO A 207 9.15 -2.21 16.25
C PRO A 207 8.64 -3.20 15.19
N LEU A 208 9.24 -4.39 15.12
CA LEU A 208 8.87 -5.44 14.16
C LEU A 208 7.39 -5.85 14.26
N GLY A 209 6.81 -5.80 15.48
CA GLY A 209 5.41 -6.18 15.69
C GLY A 209 4.39 -5.20 15.11
N THR A 210 4.74 -3.92 14.97
CA THR A 210 3.87 -2.88 14.41
C THR A 210 4.06 -2.69 12.91
N SER A 211 5.18 -3.15 12.37
CA SER A 211 5.53 -3.10 10.96
C SER A 211 6.17 -4.42 10.55
N PRO A 212 5.36 -5.48 10.29
CA PRO A 212 5.86 -6.82 10.03
C PRO A 212 6.84 -6.86 8.85
N PRO A 213 8.13 -7.18 9.06
CA PRO A 213 9.11 -7.21 7.98
C PRO A 213 8.84 -8.35 6.98
N GLU A 214 8.16 -9.41 7.40
CA GLU A 214 7.74 -10.52 6.54
C GLU A 214 6.90 -10.03 5.35
N ASN A 215 6.02 -9.03 5.58
CA ASN A 215 5.16 -8.44 4.57
C ASN A 215 5.91 -7.58 3.54
N MET A 216 7.16 -7.19 3.85
CA MET A 216 7.96 -6.32 2.99
C MET A 216 8.69 -7.05 1.86
N ARG A 217 8.40 -8.34 1.64
CA ARG A 217 9.06 -9.13 0.61
C ARG A 217 9.07 -8.48 -0.77
N ASN A 218 7.98 -7.82 -1.14
CA ASN A 218 7.75 -7.32 -2.51
C ASN A 218 7.66 -5.77 -2.60
N VAL A 219 7.94 -5.05 -1.50
CA VAL A 219 8.06 -3.59 -1.48
C VAL A 219 9.47 -3.20 -1.09
N ALA A 220 10.04 -2.25 -1.79
CA ALA A 220 11.34 -1.72 -1.40
C ALA A 220 11.19 -0.79 -0.17
N MET A 221 12.09 -0.90 0.82
CA MET A 221 12.01 -0.11 2.05
C MET A 221 13.38 0.47 2.45
N ARG A 222 13.39 1.77 2.75
CA ARG A 222 14.59 2.46 3.21
C ARG A 222 14.38 3.12 4.57
N ILE A 223 15.40 3.01 5.44
CA ILE A 223 15.51 3.77 6.68
C ILE A 223 16.79 4.58 6.63
N ASP A 224 16.70 5.90 6.78
CA ASP A 224 17.83 6.79 7.05
C ASP A 224 17.74 7.28 8.50
N ILE A 225 18.77 7.01 9.30
CA ILE A 225 18.78 7.31 10.75
C ILE A 225 20.11 7.91 11.17
N GLY A 226 20.09 8.84 12.11
CA GLY A 226 21.31 9.36 12.71
C GLY A 226 21.91 8.39 13.74
N GLU A 227 23.23 8.24 13.75
CA GLU A 227 23.93 7.37 14.70
C GLU A 227 23.63 7.69 16.17
N LYS A 228 23.36 8.97 16.46
CA LYS A 228 23.06 9.50 17.81
C LYS A 228 21.58 9.71 18.08
N ASP A 229 20.67 9.27 17.18
CA ASP A 229 19.23 9.40 17.37
C ASP A 229 18.69 8.27 18.26
N SER A 230 18.96 8.40 19.57
CA SER A 230 18.63 7.39 20.59
C SER A 230 17.24 7.55 21.21
N MET A 231 16.57 8.71 20.99
CA MET A 231 15.23 8.92 21.56
C MET A 231 14.25 7.86 21.05
N PHE A 232 13.46 7.28 21.97
CA PHE A 232 12.56 6.16 21.67
C PHE A 232 13.27 4.93 21.07
N ASP A 233 14.55 4.75 21.36
CA ASP A 233 15.38 3.67 20.81
C ASP A 233 15.41 3.59 19.27
N ARG A 234 15.27 4.73 18.57
CA ARG A 234 15.16 4.75 17.11
C ARG A 234 16.34 4.04 16.43
N ILE A 235 17.57 4.33 16.85
CA ILE A 235 18.76 3.68 16.26
C ILE A 235 18.77 2.15 16.54
N GLY A 236 18.37 1.71 17.73
CA GLY A 236 18.25 0.29 18.06
C GLY A 236 17.15 -0.40 17.24
N LEU A 237 15.98 0.22 17.12
CA LEU A 237 14.88 -0.28 16.29
C LEU A 237 15.28 -0.38 14.81
N ALA A 238 15.98 0.63 14.26
CA ALA A 238 16.46 0.63 12.89
C ALA A 238 17.43 -0.54 12.61
N ARG A 239 18.36 -0.79 13.54
CA ARG A 239 19.29 -1.92 13.43
C ARG A 239 18.57 -3.26 13.47
N ARG A 240 17.66 -3.46 14.44
CA ARG A 240 16.85 -4.71 14.52
C ARG A 240 16.00 -4.94 13.28
N MET A 241 15.40 -3.90 12.70
CA MET A 241 14.68 -4.00 11.43
C MET A 241 15.63 -4.42 10.30
N GLY A 242 16.81 -3.80 10.20
CA GLY A 242 17.82 -4.14 9.20
C GLY A 242 18.34 -5.58 9.34
N GLU A 243 18.63 -6.02 10.57
CA GLU A 243 19.06 -7.38 10.88
C GLU A 243 17.97 -8.40 10.46
N ARG A 244 16.72 -8.15 10.86
CA ARG A 244 15.62 -9.04 10.50
C ARG A 244 15.38 -9.11 8.99
N LEU A 245 15.43 -7.99 8.27
CA LEU A 245 15.30 -7.98 6.82
C LEU A 245 16.48 -8.68 6.12
N ALA A 246 17.68 -8.59 6.68
CA ALA A 246 18.85 -9.33 6.17
C ALA A 246 18.69 -10.85 6.34
N GLU A 247 18.19 -11.31 7.47
CA GLU A 247 17.86 -12.73 7.69
C GLU A 247 16.82 -13.22 6.68
N LEU A 248 15.73 -12.46 6.51
CA LEU A 248 14.66 -12.80 5.57
C LEU A 248 15.17 -12.84 4.13
N ARG A 249 16.02 -11.88 3.73
CA ARG A 249 16.65 -11.86 2.40
C ARG A 249 17.64 -13.01 2.20
N GLN A 250 18.36 -13.41 3.24
CA GLN A 250 19.24 -14.59 3.17
C GLN A 250 18.45 -15.87 2.91
N ALA A 251 17.28 -16.00 3.54
CA ALA A 251 16.37 -17.14 3.34
C ALA A 251 15.63 -17.09 2.01
N ASP A 252 15.35 -15.90 1.49
CA ASP A 252 14.61 -15.65 0.24
C ASP A 252 15.28 -14.50 -0.56
N PRO A 253 16.36 -14.80 -1.30
CA PRO A 253 17.17 -13.77 -1.98
C PRO A 253 16.43 -13.01 -3.10
N ALA A 254 15.30 -13.52 -3.58
CA ALA A 254 14.47 -12.89 -4.59
C ALA A 254 13.56 -11.77 -4.04
N GLY A 255 13.49 -11.62 -2.71
CA GLY A 255 12.68 -10.63 -2.03
C GLY A 255 13.49 -9.62 -1.20
N TYR A 256 12.77 -8.77 -0.47
CA TYR A 256 13.32 -7.90 0.57
C TYR A 256 14.38 -6.91 0.05
N ASP A 257 14.00 -6.05 -0.90
CA ASP A 257 14.84 -4.93 -1.31
C ASP A 257 14.80 -3.84 -0.24
N PHE A 258 15.86 -3.70 0.53
CA PHE A 258 15.92 -2.75 1.63
C PHE A 258 17.28 -2.07 1.76
N ALA A 259 17.27 -0.90 2.43
CA ALA A 259 18.47 -0.21 2.87
C ALA A 259 18.25 0.40 4.27
N VAL A 260 19.14 0.12 5.20
CA VAL A 260 19.21 0.83 6.49
C VAL A 260 20.53 1.59 6.51
N ASN A 261 20.46 2.91 6.47
CA ASN A 261 21.60 3.80 6.40
C ASN A 261 21.75 4.60 7.71
N VAL A 262 22.81 4.31 8.44
CA VAL A 262 23.16 5.02 9.68
C VAL A 262 24.12 6.16 9.33
N GLN A 263 23.68 7.39 9.50
CA GLN A 263 24.50 8.58 9.21
C GLN A 263 25.39 8.93 10.40
N ALA A 264 26.69 8.74 10.22
CA ALA A 264 27.70 8.91 11.26
C ALA A 264 27.68 10.32 11.86
N GLY A 265 27.77 10.41 13.18
CA GLY A 265 27.81 11.66 13.93
C GLY A 265 26.51 12.47 13.96
N ARG A 266 25.45 12.06 13.21
CA ARG A 266 24.17 12.76 13.14
C ARG A 266 23.25 12.34 14.30
N GLY A 267 22.47 13.30 14.81
CA GLY A 267 21.35 13.06 15.71
C GLY A 267 20.04 12.93 14.92
N HIS A 268 18.97 13.54 15.42
CA HIS A 268 17.64 13.52 14.77
C HIS A 268 17.62 14.30 13.44
N GLY A 269 18.49 15.28 13.25
CA GLY A 269 18.70 15.98 11.98
C GLY A 269 19.69 15.24 11.09
N ILE A 270 19.26 14.73 9.96
CA ILE A 270 20.02 13.91 9.02
C ILE A 270 20.08 14.55 7.63
N ASP A 271 20.80 13.94 6.70
CA ASP A 271 20.70 14.28 5.28
C ASP A 271 19.43 13.60 4.70
N TYR A 272 18.44 14.40 4.34
CA TYR A 272 17.16 13.97 3.78
C TYR A 272 17.17 13.74 2.27
N SER A 273 18.30 14.00 1.58
CA SER A 273 18.39 13.89 0.12
C SER A 273 18.49 12.45 -0.39
N LEU A 274 18.94 11.53 0.46
CA LEU A 274 19.25 10.16 0.08
C LEU A 274 17.99 9.33 -0.16
N THR A 275 16.96 9.50 0.67
CA THR A 275 15.70 8.73 0.59
C THR A 275 14.95 8.96 -0.73
N PRO A 276 14.56 10.18 -1.13
CA PRO A 276 13.78 10.38 -2.36
C PRO A 276 14.56 9.94 -3.62
N LYS A 277 15.89 10.09 -3.64
CA LYS A 277 16.73 9.62 -4.73
C LYS A 277 16.68 8.09 -4.88
N TRP A 278 16.76 7.36 -3.76
CA TRP A 278 16.71 5.91 -3.76
C TRP A 278 15.33 5.37 -4.12
N LEU A 279 14.24 6.03 -3.67
CA LEU A 279 12.87 5.64 -4.00
C LEU A 279 12.58 5.74 -5.50
N ALA A 280 13.11 6.78 -6.17
CA ALA A 280 12.82 7.09 -7.57
C ALA A 280 13.17 5.95 -8.55
N ASP A 281 14.12 5.08 -8.18
CA ASP A 281 14.56 3.94 -9.00
C ASP A 281 13.70 2.68 -8.82
N LYS A 282 12.73 2.70 -7.90
CA LYS A 282 11.92 1.53 -7.58
C LYS A 282 10.63 1.48 -8.38
N VAL A 283 10.21 0.27 -8.71
CA VAL A 283 8.96 -0.02 -9.43
C VAL A 283 8.20 -1.08 -8.66
N ARG A 284 6.91 -0.89 -8.51
CA ARG A 284 6.02 -1.83 -7.80
C ARG A 284 5.86 -3.12 -8.61
N SER A 285 5.95 -4.27 -7.94
CA SER A 285 5.51 -5.55 -8.49
C SER A 285 4.04 -5.75 -8.15
N THR A 286 3.18 -5.89 -9.15
CA THR A 286 1.74 -6.16 -8.96
C THR A 286 1.41 -7.65 -8.98
N ARG A 287 2.28 -8.46 -9.60
CA ARG A 287 2.13 -9.91 -9.79
C ARG A 287 3.34 -10.69 -9.22
N PRO A 288 3.70 -10.49 -7.93
CA PRO A 288 4.80 -11.26 -7.37
C PRO A 288 4.43 -12.74 -7.30
N ASN A 289 5.34 -13.63 -7.69
CA ASN A 289 5.11 -15.08 -7.59
C ASN A 289 4.97 -15.56 -6.15
N VAL A 290 5.59 -14.86 -5.20
CA VAL A 290 5.54 -15.20 -3.77
C VAL A 290 4.98 -14.03 -2.99
N VAL A 291 4.01 -14.29 -2.14
CA VAL A 291 3.42 -13.34 -1.20
C VAL A 291 3.54 -13.88 0.22
N ASN A 292 4.18 -13.11 1.08
CA ASN A 292 4.15 -13.33 2.52
C ASN A 292 3.19 -12.31 3.14
N TRP A 293 2.24 -12.76 3.94
CA TRP A 293 1.27 -11.91 4.59
C TRP A 293 1.07 -12.30 6.05
N ARG A 294 1.64 -11.54 6.95
CA ARG A 294 1.32 -11.61 8.37
C ARG A 294 0.16 -10.65 8.63
N ILE A 295 -1.03 -11.21 8.81
CA ILE A 295 -2.29 -10.51 8.98
C ILE A 295 -2.37 -10.03 10.43
N VAL A 296 -2.23 -8.73 10.60
CA VAL A 296 -2.32 -8.05 11.90
C VAL A 296 -3.25 -6.84 11.79
N PRO A 297 -3.85 -6.38 12.89
CA PRO A 297 -4.59 -5.13 12.88
C PRO A 297 -3.67 -3.93 12.59
N PHE A 298 -4.13 -3.04 11.70
CA PHE A 298 -3.52 -1.77 11.39
C PHE A 298 -4.49 -0.65 11.76
N ASP A 299 -4.24 0.01 12.90
CA ASP A 299 -5.20 0.91 13.56
C ASP A 299 -6.58 0.26 13.77
N GLY A 300 -6.59 -0.94 14.33
CA GLY A 300 -7.80 -1.69 14.62
C GLY A 300 -8.52 -2.29 13.41
N GLN A 301 -8.05 -2.01 12.20
CA GLN A 301 -8.58 -2.57 10.95
C GLN A 301 -7.65 -3.67 10.44
N VAL A 302 -8.21 -4.70 9.84
CA VAL A 302 -7.45 -5.71 9.09
C VAL A 302 -7.54 -5.37 7.62
N GLU A 303 -6.39 -5.31 6.93
CA GLU A 303 -6.38 -5.14 5.48
C GLU A 303 -7.03 -6.34 4.81
N LEU A 304 -7.96 -6.08 3.88
CA LEU A 304 -8.70 -7.13 3.19
C LEU A 304 -8.03 -7.57 1.88
N ARG A 305 -6.91 -6.95 1.50
CA ARG A 305 -6.18 -7.30 0.28
C ARG A 305 -4.68 -7.06 0.43
N HIS A 306 -3.89 -8.00 -0.04
CA HIS A 306 -2.44 -7.97 -0.03
C HIS A 306 -1.93 -8.61 -1.34
N TYR A 307 -1.53 -7.78 -2.31
CA TYR A 307 -1.24 -8.18 -3.69
C TYR A 307 -2.44 -8.89 -4.35
N TRP A 308 -2.28 -10.16 -4.68
CA TRP A 308 -3.31 -11.01 -5.28
C TRP A 308 -4.04 -11.91 -4.26
N LEU A 309 -3.69 -11.83 -2.97
CA LEU A 309 -4.46 -12.43 -1.89
C LEU A 309 -5.50 -11.45 -1.34
N GLY A 310 -6.63 -11.96 -0.93
CA GLY A 310 -7.68 -11.18 -0.29
C GLY A 310 -8.39 -11.97 0.81
N LEU A 311 -9.15 -11.25 1.63
CA LEU A 311 -10.05 -11.78 2.64
C LEU A 311 -11.48 -11.33 2.30
N ARG A 312 -12.45 -12.23 2.48
CA ARG A 312 -13.88 -11.86 2.40
C ARG A 312 -14.39 -11.28 3.72
N SER A 313 -13.76 -11.68 4.82
CA SER A 313 -14.07 -11.22 6.17
C SER A 313 -12.80 -11.19 7.01
N ARG A 314 -12.85 -10.41 8.07
CA ARG A 314 -11.76 -10.38 9.06
C ARG A 314 -11.62 -11.77 9.70
N PRO A 315 -10.39 -12.29 9.88
CA PRO A 315 -10.15 -13.49 10.69
C PRO A 315 -10.63 -13.29 12.12
N GLU A 316 -11.17 -14.34 12.74
CA GLU A 316 -11.60 -14.31 14.14
C GLU A 316 -10.40 -14.14 15.09
N GLU A 317 -9.29 -14.76 14.74
CA GLU A 317 -8.03 -14.70 15.49
C GLU A 317 -6.91 -14.11 14.64
N THR A 318 -6.05 -13.31 15.24
CA THR A 318 -4.84 -12.74 14.62
C THR A 318 -3.67 -12.81 15.60
N PRO A 319 -2.40 -12.90 15.17
CA PRO A 319 -1.95 -12.90 13.77
C PRO A 319 -2.20 -14.22 13.02
N VAL A 320 -2.52 -14.13 11.74
CA VAL A 320 -2.43 -15.26 10.80
C VAL A 320 -1.27 -15.00 9.86
N VAL A 321 -0.40 -15.98 9.69
CA VAL A 321 0.75 -15.89 8.77
C VAL A 321 0.44 -16.74 7.55
N VAL A 322 0.50 -16.12 6.38
CA VAL A 322 0.26 -16.77 5.09
C VAL A 322 1.51 -16.63 4.23
N ARG A 323 1.99 -17.74 3.67
CA ARG A 323 2.91 -17.75 2.53
C ARG A 323 2.19 -18.38 1.36
N ALA A 324 2.12 -17.68 0.25
CA ALA A 324 1.51 -18.21 -0.97
C ALA A 324 2.48 -18.04 -2.14
N GLU A 325 2.60 -19.09 -2.98
CA GLU A 325 3.60 -19.18 -4.04
C GLU A 325 3.04 -19.80 -5.30
N TRP A 326 3.21 -19.10 -6.42
CA TRP A 326 2.97 -19.61 -7.76
C TRP A 326 4.23 -20.23 -8.35
N SER A 327 4.12 -21.44 -8.88
CA SER A 327 5.16 -22.13 -9.64
C SER A 327 4.54 -22.75 -10.88
N GLY A 328 4.62 -22.07 -12.03
CA GLY A 328 3.81 -22.40 -13.19
C GLY A 328 2.33 -22.38 -12.84
N ASN A 329 1.59 -23.45 -13.18
CA ASN A 329 0.16 -23.57 -12.86
C ASN A 329 -0.14 -24.22 -11.50
N ARG A 330 0.80 -24.16 -10.57
CA ARG A 330 0.63 -24.66 -9.21
C ARG A 330 0.63 -23.50 -8.22
N LEU A 331 -0.41 -23.43 -7.39
CA LEU A 331 -0.51 -22.53 -6.25
C LEU A 331 -0.32 -23.32 -4.95
N SER A 332 0.71 -22.96 -4.20
CA SER A 332 0.96 -23.49 -2.85
C SER A 332 0.66 -22.40 -1.82
N ILE A 333 -0.16 -22.72 -0.82
CA ILE A 333 -0.51 -21.82 0.29
C ILE A 333 -0.18 -22.53 1.60
N ASP A 334 0.64 -21.92 2.43
CA ASP A 334 0.84 -22.29 3.83
C ASP A 334 0.28 -21.19 4.72
N ALA A 335 -0.69 -21.54 5.56
CA ALA A 335 -1.35 -20.61 6.45
C ALA A 335 -1.36 -21.15 7.88
N ARG A 336 -0.89 -20.32 8.82
CA ARG A 336 -0.77 -20.68 10.22
C ARG A 336 -1.31 -19.56 11.11
N HIS A 337 -1.92 -19.93 12.22
CA HIS A 337 -2.23 -19.03 13.31
C HIS A 337 -1.00 -18.91 14.23
N GLU A 338 -0.58 -17.69 14.51
CA GLU A 338 0.54 -17.43 15.42
C GLU A 338 0.01 -17.29 16.84
N HIS A 339 0.31 -18.27 17.67
CA HIS A 339 -0.07 -18.30 19.07
C HIS A 339 1.15 -17.98 19.95
N ARG A 340 1.00 -17.06 20.89
CA ARG A 340 2.02 -16.76 21.88
C ARG A 340 1.66 -17.43 23.21
N GLY A 341 2.44 -18.39 23.61
CA GLY A 341 2.28 -19.09 24.89
C GLY A 341 2.52 -18.19 26.10
N GLU A 342 2.13 -18.66 27.27
CA GLU A 342 2.37 -17.97 28.55
C GLU A 342 3.87 -17.81 28.88
N ASP A 343 4.70 -18.70 28.35
CA ASP A 343 6.16 -18.67 28.42
C ASP A 343 6.81 -17.63 27.48
N GLY A 344 6.01 -16.99 26.62
CA GLY A 344 6.45 -16.00 25.64
C GLY A 344 6.97 -16.60 24.33
N GLU A 345 7.01 -17.94 24.21
CA GLU A 345 7.33 -18.62 22.96
C GLU A 345 6.20 -18.46 21.94
N THR A 346 6.58 -18.42 20.67
CA THR A 346 5.62 -18.31 19.56
C THR A 346 5.48 -19.65 18.86
N GLU A 347 4.27 -20.17 18.82
CA GLU A 347 3.91 -21.41 18.13
C GLU A 347 3.06 -21.11 16.89
N LEU A 348 3.30 -21.84 15.81
CA LEU A 348 2.51 -21.77 14.58
C LEU A 348 1.51 -22.93 14.54
N LEU A 349 0.25 -22.64 14.80
CA LEU A 349 -0.86 -23.59 14.86
C LEU A 349 -1.62 -23.63 13.52
N PRO A 350 -2.30 -24.73 13.17
CA PRO A 350 -3.21 -24.76 12.04
C PRO A 350 -4.30 -23.69 12.14
N VAL A 351 -4.63 -23.05 11.02
CA VAL A 351 -5.81 -22.18 10.94
C VAL A 351 -7.06 -23.05 10.94
N LYS A 352 -7.93 -22.88 11.93
CA LYS A 352 -9.15 -23.70 12.09
C LYS A 352 -10.25 -23.29 11.11
N VAL A 353 -10.44 -22.01 10.93
CA VAL A 353 -11.46 -21.43 10.04
C VAL A 353 -10.88 -20.24 9.32
N GLY A 354 -10.98 -20.21 8.01
CA GLY A 354 -10.54 -19.07 7.22
C GLY A 354 -10.68 -19.32 5.74
N ARG A 355 -10.95 -18.26 4.99
CA ARG A 355 -11.01 -18.30 3.53
C ARG A 355 -10.17 -17.18 2.95
N LEU A 356 -9.31 -17.53 2.00
CA LEU A 356 -8.62 -16.60 1.15
C LEU A 356 -9.35 -16.45 -0.18
N ARG A 357 -9.45 -15.23 -0.66
CA ARG A 357 -9.73 -14.89 -2.04
C ARG A 357 -8.42 -14.84 -2.79
N VAL A 358 -8.27 -15.61 -3.85
CA VAL A 358 -7.13 -15.58 -4.74
C VAL A 358 -7.53 -14.88 -6.02
N LEU A 359 -6.89 -13.75 -6.29
CA LEU A 359 -7.01 -13.01 -7.55
C LEU A 359 -5.95 -13.53 -8.51
N VAL A 360 -6.35 -13.79 -9.75
CA VAL A 360 -5.44 -14.37 -10.74
C VAL A 360 -5.73 -13.86 -12.14
N ASP A 361 -4.70 -13.84 -12.96
CA ASP A 361 -4.75 -13.55 -14.39
C ASP A 361 -3.65 -14.32 -15.13
N ASP A 362 -3.54 -14.08 -16.44
CA ASP A 362 -2.58 -14.78 -17.29
C ASP A 362 -1.11 -14.36 -17.12
N GLU A 363 -0.83 -13.40 -16.22
CA GLU A 363 0.53 -13.08 -15.81
C GLU A 363 1.02 -13.99 -14.67
N LEU A 364 0.08 -14.49 -13.84
CA LEU A 364 0.39 -15.38 -12.72
C LEU A 364 0.28 -16.87 -13.08
N ALA A 365 -0.70 -17.26 -13.91
CA ALA A 365 -0.96 -18.65 -14.27
C ALA A 365 -1.63 -18.74 -15.64
N ASP A 366 -1.46 -19.86 -16.34
CA ASP A 366 -2.22 -20.15 -17.57
C ASP A 366 -3.67 -20.51 -17.21
N LEU A 367 -4.59 -19.57 -17.36
CA LEU A 367 -6.02 -19.80 -17.11
C LEU A 367 -6.72 -20.65 -18.20
N GLY A 368 -6.01 -21.11 -19.22
CA GLY A 368 -6.47 -22.11 -20.16
C GLY A 368 -6.34 -23.54 -19.65
N ALA A 369 -5.55 -23.75 -18.59
CA ALA A 369 -5.32 -25.02 -17.95
C ALA A 369 -5.78 -25.01 -16.48
N PRO A 370 -6.04 -26.18 -15.87
CA PRO A 370 -6.35 -26.26 -14.45
C PRO A 370 -5.17 -25.80 -13.58
N ILE A 371 -5.47 -25.21 -12.43
CA ILE A 371 -4.52 -24.78 -11.40
C ILE A 371 -4.43 -25.89 -10.35
N GLU A 372 -3.27 -26.48 -10.17
CA GLU A 372 -3.00 -27.39 -9.06
C GLU A 372 -2.96 -26.62 -7.74
N LEU A 373 -3.84 -26.95 -6.79
CA LEU A 373 -3.92 -26.29 -5.49
C LEU A 373 -3.34 -27.17 -4.38
N VAL A 374 -2.40 -26.62 -3.63
CA VAL A 374 -1.83 -27.22 -2.42
C VAL A 374 -2.01 -26.28 -1.24
N VAL A 375 -2.61 -26.76 -0.15
CA VAL A 375 -2.83 -25.97 1.08
C VAL A 375 -2.23 -26.72 2.25
N ASN A 376 -1.36 -26.07 3.00
CA ASN A 376 -0.69 -26.63 4.17
C ASN A 376 0.00 -28.00 3.87
N GLY A 377 0.64 -28.08 2.68
CA GLY A 377 1.32 -29.28 2.20
C GLY A 377 0.41 -30.40 1.67
N ARG A 378 -0.92 -30.21 1.66
CA ARG A 378 -1.89 -31.20 1.17
C ARG A 378 -2.46 -30.77 -0.18
N ALA A 379 -2.48 -31.65 -1.16
CA ALA A 379 -3.15 -31.41 -2.44
C ALA A 379 -4.67 -31.29 -2.22
N ARG A 380 -5.26 -30.24 -2.79
CA ARG A 380 -6.72 -29.98 -2.74
C ARG A 380 -7.40 -30.24 -4.09
N GLY A 381 -6.65 -30.75 -5.06
CA GLY A 381 -7.12 -31.01 -6.43
C GLY A 381 -6.92 -29.81 -7.36
N ASP A 382 -7.49 -29.95 -8.54
CA ASP A 382 -7.37 -28.97 -9.61
C ASP A 382 -8.54 -27.97 -9.60
N VAL A 383 -8.20 -26.69 -9.72
CA VAL A 383 -9.19 -25.60 -9.80
C VAL A 383 -9.23 -25.07 -11.23
N LYS A 384 -10.41 -25.02 -11.83
CA LYS A 384 -10.67 -24.33 -13.10
C LYS A 384 -11.26 -22.96 -12.84
N VAL A 385 -10.62 -21.95 -13.37
CA VAL A 385 -11.01 -20.55 -13.13
C VAL A 385 -11.29 -19.85 -14.46
N GLY A 386 -12.46 -19.25 -14.57
CA GLY A 386 -12.86 -18.49 -15.76
C GLY A 386 -12.55 -17.00 -15.64
N ARG A 387 -12.03 -16.40 -16.71
CA ARG A 387 -11.91 -14.95 -16.82
C ARG A 387 -13.30 -14.34 -16.98
N THR A 388 -13.62 -13.29 -16.25
CA THR A 388 -14.90 -12.58 -16.37
C THR A 388 -14.71 -11.07 -16.40
N LEU A 389 -15.60 -10.39 -17.11
CA LEU A 389 -15.64 -8.93 -17.05
C LEU A 389 -15.98 -8.44 -15.63
N LEU A 390 -16.82 -9.18 -14.90
CA LEU A 390 -17.19 -8.82 -13.52
C LEU A 390 -15.97 -8.71 -12.62
N THR A 391 -15.09 -9.72 -12.59
CA THR A 391 -13.88 -9.69 -11.76
C THR A 391 -12.96 -8.54 -12.15
N LEU A 392 -12.81 -8.29 -13.46
CA LEU A 392 -12.03 -7.16 -13.96
C LEU A 392 -12.57 -5.83 -13.43
N LEU A 393 -13.88 -5.59 -13.54
CA LEU A 393 -14.52 -4.36 -13.09
C LEU A 393 -14.48 -4.19 -11.57
N GLN A 394 -14.70 -5.26 -10.81
CA GLN A 394 -14.66 -5.24 -9.35
C GLN A 394 -13.27 -4.90 -8.84
N THR A 395 -12.24 -5.59 -9.33
CA THR A 395 -10.85 -5.36 -8.90
C THR A 395 -10.34 -3.99 -9.34
N LEU A 396 -10.79 -3.50 -10.51
CA LEU A 396 -10.53 -2.14 -10.96
C LEU A 396 -11.18 -1.09 -10.04
N LEU A 397 -12.45 -1.30 -9.63
CA LEU A 397 -13.17 -0.41 -8.72
C LEU A 397 -12.56 -0.40 -7.31
N GLU A 398 -12.04 -1.53 -6.82
CA GLU A 398 -11.40 -1.62 -5.50
C GLU A 398 -10.22 -0.64 -5.37
N ARG A 399 -9.45 -0.44 -6.42
CA ARG A 399 -8.17 0.28 -6.38
C ARG A 399 -8.10 1.52 -7.27
N TRP A 400 -8.98 1.64 -8.29
CA TRP A 400 -8.91 2.58 -9.41
C TRP A 400 -7.58 2.48 -10.17
N ASP A 401 -6.99 1.33 -10.15
CA ASP A 401 -5.66 1.03 -10.62
C ASP A 401 -5.71 -0.06 -11.70
N PRO A 402 -5.43 0.26 -12.96
CA PRO A 402 -5.48 -0.71 -14.04
C PRO A 402 -4.39 -1.79 -13.94
N ARG A 403 -3.26 -1.50 -13.25
CA ARG A 403 -2.22 -2.48 -12.97
C ARG A 403 -2.60 -3.44 -11.84
N GLY A 404 -3.50 -3.00 -10.97
CA GLY A 404 -4.05 -3.81 -9.86
C GLY A 404 -5.33 -4.56 -10.20
N ALA A 405 -5.80 -4.53 -11.47
CA ALA A 405 -6.99 -5.23 -11.93
C ALA A 405 -6.66 -6.69 -12.29
N PHE A 406 -7.56 -7.63 -11.96
CA PHE A 406 -7.45 -9.06 -12.25
C PHE A 406 -8.66 -9.53 -13.04
N THR A 407 -8.51 -10.60 -13.81
CA THR A 407 -9.57 -11.10 -14.69
C THR A 407 -10.31 -12.30 -14.14
N ALA A 408 -9.78 -12.95 -13.11
CA ALA A 408 -10.36 -14.13 -12.50
C ALA A 408 -10.09 -14.16 -10.99
N GLU A 409 -10.92 -14.90 -10.26
CA GLU A 409 -10.75 -15.15 -8.82
C GLU A 409 -11.35 -16.49 -8.42
N PHE A 410 -10.85 -17.03 -7.32
CA PHE A 410 -11.43 -18.18 -6.62
C PHE A 410 -11.18 -18.11 -5.12
N GLU A 411 -11.90 -18.91 -4.36
CA GLU A 411 -11.74 -18.98 -2.91
C GLU A 411 -11.01 -20.26 -2.50
N VAL A 412 -10.18 -20.13 -1.47
CA VAL A 412 -9.43 -21.25 -0.87
C VAL A 412 -9.79 -21.32 0.60
N ASP A 413 -10.28 -22.48 1.03
CA ASP A 413 -10.49 -22.78 2.43
C ASP A 413 -9.15 -23.16 3.07
N LEU A 414 -8.81 -22.50 4.18
CA LEU A 414 -7.58 -22.71 4.94
C LEU A 414 -7.74 -23.74 6.05
N GLY A 415 -8.98 -24.07 6.42
CA GLY A 415 -9.27 -25.05 7.46
C GLY A 415 -8.77 -26.44 7.12
N GLU A 416 -8.46 -27.21 8.14
CA GLU A 416 -8.22 -28.64 8.01
C GLU A 416 -9.56 -29.32 7.66
N GLY A 417 -9.73 -29.68 6.37
CA GLY A 417 -10.80 -30.54 5.90
C GLY A 417 -10.45 -32.00 6.14
#